data_18af5e593a92d7b39d021a8fe9cc11f2
#
_entry.id   18af5e593a92d7b39d021a8fe9cc11f2
#
_cell.length_a   1.000
_cell.length_b   1.000
_cell.length_c   1.000
_cell.angle_alpha   90.00
_cell.angle_beta   90.00
_cell.angle_gamma   90.00
#
_symmetry.space_group_name_H-M   'P 1'
#
loop_
_entity.id
_entity.type
_entity.pdbx_description
1 polymer ?
#
loop_
_entity_poly.entity_id
_entity_poly.type
_entity_poly.pdbx_seq_one_letter_code
_entity_poly.pdbx_strand_id
1 'polypeptide(L)'
;PAWLKAHFQRVERMIQRDKNHPSILIWSLGNEAGNGYNFYEAYLLAKKLDVTRPTQYERAEHEWNTDLFVPMYDTPAQVEAYAKDPKRTKPYVQCEYAHAMGNSMGGFKEYWDLFEKYDKLQGGFIWDFVDQGLKTVKNGREIYAYGGDFGPKGTPSDNNFLMNGLVQADRTPNPHIHEVAHIQQDVKFYGNDLKKRII
;
A
#
# COMPACT_ATOMS: atom_id res chain seq x y z
N PRO A 1 -17.63 -8.75 -21.95
CA PRO A 1 -17.50 -9.67 -20.79
C PRO A 1 -18.58 -9.38 -19.76
N ALA A 2 -19.03 -10.41 -19.03
CA ALA A 2 -20.21 -10.31 -18.17
C ALA A 2 -20.09 -9.26 -17.05
N TRP A 3 -18.88 -9.02 -16.52
CA TRP A 3 -18.64 -8.12 -15.40
C TRP A 3 -18.26 -6.69 -15.78
N LEU A 4 -18.14 -6.34 -17.05
CA LEU A 4 -17.67 -5.01 -17.49
C LEU A 4 -18.50 -3.86 -16.90
N LYS A 5 -19.84 -3.99 -16.91
CA LYS A 5 -20.73 -2.97 -16.34
C LYS A 5 -20.46 -2.74 -14.84
N ALA A 6 -20.18 -3.81 -14.10
CA ALA A 6 -19.87 -3.70 -12.67
C ALA A 6 -18.53 -3.00 -12.41
N HIS A 7 -17.51 -3.26 -13.23
CA HIS A 7 -16.22 -2.53 -13.20
C HIS A 7 -16.44 -1.05 -13.48
N PHE A 8 -17.15 -0.72 -14.55
CA PHE A 8 -17.44 0.66 -14.94
C PHE A 8 -18.15 1.43 -13.84
N GLN A 9 -19.21 0.87 -13.26
CA GLN A 9 -19.96 1.54 -12.20
C GLN A 9 -19.09 1.85 -10.97
N ARG A 10 -18.14 0.97 -10.62
CA ARG A 10 -17.24 1.21 -9.49
C ARG A 10 -16.24 2.32 -9.79
N VAL A 11 -15.60 2.28 -10.94
CA VAL A 11 -14.62 3.29 -11.36
C VAL A 11 -15.31 4.66 -11.51
N GLU A 12 -16.45 4.70 -12.18
CA GLU A 12 -17.21 5.94 -12.38
C GLU A 12 -17.64 6.57 -11.04
N ARG A 13 -18.25 5.77 -10.15
CA ARG A 13 -18.70 6.26 -8.84
C ARG A 13 -17.52 6.72 -7.97
N MET A 14 -16.41 6.00 -7.96
CA MET A 14 -15.20 6.41 -7.25
C MET A 14 -14.73 7.78 -7.72
N ILE A 15 -14.53 7.95 -9.02
CA ILE A 15 -14.02 9.20 -9.59
C ILE A 15 -15.02 10.34 -9.39
N GLN A 16 -16.31 10.14 -9.70
CA GLN A 16 -17.32 11.20 -9.57
C GLN A 16 -17.53 11.66 -8.12
N ARG A 17 -17.45 10.73 -7.15
CA ARG A 17 -17.55 11.06 -5.74
C ARG A 17 -16.34 11.84 -5.24
N ASP A 18 -15.14 11.41 -5.64
CA ASP A 18 -13.92 11.76 -4.93
C ASP A 18 -13.00 12.73 -5.70
N LYS A 19 -13.29 13.04 -6.97
CA LYS A 19 -12.41 13.89 -7.81
C LYS A 19 -12.15 15.30 -7.28
N ASN A 20 -13.00 15.79 -6.39
CA ASN A 20 -12.84 17.10 -5.76
C ASN A 20 -12.01 17.08 -4.47
N HIS A 21 -11.49 15.91 -4.07
CA HIS A 21 -10.59 15.79 -2.93
C HIS A 21 -9.13 15.95 -3.38
N PRO A 22 -8.45 17.05 -3.00
CA PRO A 22 -7.07 17.31 -3.45
C PRO A 22 -6.04 16.32 -2.89
N SER A 23 -6.37 15.61 -1.82
CA SER A 23 -5.52 14.55 -1.24
C SER A 23 -5.45 13.28 -2.10
N ILE A 24 -6.37 13.10 -3.05
CA ILE A 24 -6.31 11.98 -3.98
C ILE A 24 -5.36 12.34 -5.12
N LEU A 25 -4.26 11.61 -5.21
CA LEU A 25 -3.21 11.85 -6.20
C LEU A 25 -3.28 10.87 -7.38
N ILE A 26 -3.74 9.64 -7.15
CA ILE A 26 -3.70 8.52 -8.09
C ILE A 26 -5.01 7.74 -7.99
N TRP A 27 -5.57 7.33 -9.13
CA TRP A 27 -6.68 6.38 -9.16
C TRP A 27 -6.16 4.94 -9.24
N SER A 28 -6.70 4.04 -8.41
CA SER A 28 -6.43 2.61 -8.47
C SER A 28 -7.64 1.85 -8.96
N LEU A 29 -7.46 0.97 -9.95
CA LEU A 29 -8.56 0.25 -10.58
C LEU A 29 -8.99 -1.02 -9.83
N GLY A 30 -8.15 -1.51 -8.93
CA GLY A 30 -8.46 -2.73 -8.18
C GLY A 30 -7.23 -3.37 -7.56
N ASN A 31 -7.42 -4.59 -7.04
CA ASN A 31 -6.40 -5.35 -6.35
C ASN A 31 -6.49 -6.83 -6.76
N GLU A 32 -5.36 -7.41 -7.15
CA GLU A 32 -5.10 -8.85 -7.35
C GLU A 32 -6.15 -9.63 -8.20
N ALA A 33 -6.77 -8.98 -9.16
CA ALA A 33 -7.87 -9.59 -9.93
C ALA A 33 -7.49 -10.03 -11.35
N GLY A 34 -6.19 -10.19 -11.62
CA GLY A 34 -5.66 -10.46 -12.96
C GLY A 34 -5.75 -9.25 -13.88
N ASN A 35 -5.27 -9.33 -15.12
CA ASN A 35 -5.38 -8.25 -16.10
C ASN A 35 -6.10 -8.75 -17.36
N GLY A 36 -6.78 -7.85 -18.08
CA GLY A 36 -7.51 -8.17 -19.30
C GLY A 36 -8.56 -7.14 -19.64
N TYR A 37 -9.46 -7.50 -20.56
CA TYR A 37 -10.40 -6.60 -21.20
C TYR A 37 -11.17 -5.67 -20.25
N ASN A 38 -11.67 -6.18 -19.12
CA ASN A 38 -12.41 -5.35 -18.17
C ASN A 38 -11.54 -4.23 -17.57
N PHE A 39 -10.26 -4.51 -17.30
CA PHE A 39 -9.31 -3.51 -16.78
C PHE A 39 -8.80 -2.58 -17.87
N TYR A 40 -8.66 -3.06 -19.11
CA TYR A 40 -8.35 -2.18 -20.25
C TYR A 40 -9.42 -1.11 -20.43
N GLU A 41 -10.67 -1.52 -20.47
CA GLU A 41 -11.81 -0.61 -20.60
C GLU A 41 -12.00 0.28 -19.35
N ALA A 42 -11.75 -0.25 -18.14
CA ALA A 42 -11.82 0.51 -16.91
C ALA A 42 -10.73 1.62 -16.87
N TYR A 43 -9.52 1.33 -17.36
CA TYR A 43 -8.46 2.33 -17.51
C TYR A 43 -8.87 3.44 -18.47
N LEU A 44 -9.38 3.09 -19.66
CA LEU A 44 -9.85 4.07 -20.63
C LEU A 44 -10.99 4.93 -20.07
N LEU A 45 -11.90 4.33 -19.32
CA LEU A 45 -12.98 5.07 -18.64
C LEU A 45 -12.43 6.04 -17.59
N ALA A 46 -11.46 5.61 -16.76
CA ALA A 46 -10.84 6.46 -15.76
C ALA A 46 -10.16 7.68 -16.41
N LYS A 47 -9.39 7.47 -17.47
CA LYS A 47 -8.73 8.54 -18.24
C LYS A 47 -9.73 9.49 -18.91
N LYS A 48 -10.89 9.00 -19.31
CA LYS A 48 -11.99 9.85 -19.85
C LYS A 48 -12.65 10.71 -18.76
N LEU A 49 -12.81 10.19 -17.55
CA LEU A 49 -13.47 10.87 -16.44
C LEU A 49 -12.56 11.87 -15.72
N ASP A 50 -11.26 11.58 -15.64
CA ASP A 50 -10.25 12.44 -15.04
C ASP A 50 -8.92 12.31 -15.78
N VAL A 51 -8.59 13.32 -16.57
CA VAL A 51 -7.31 13.38 -17.29
C VAL A 51 -6.18 13.97 -16.45
N THR A 52 -6.49 14.50 -15.27
CA THR A 52 -5.54 15.25 -14.45
C THR A 52 -4.70 14.38 -13.53
N ARG A 53 -5.21 13.20 -13.18
CA ARG A 53 -4.56 12.25 -12.27
C ARG A 53 -4.09 11.01 -13.00
N PRO A 54 -2.93 10.46 -12.61
CA PRO A 54 -2.51 9.15 -13.10
C PRO A 54 -3.46 8.05 -12.59
N THR A 55 -3.56 7.00 -13.39
CA THR A 55 -4.35 5.79 -13.07
C THR A 55 -3.42 4.60 -13.01
N GLN A 56 -3.50 3.82 -11.95
CA GLN A 56 -2.68 2.64 -11.75
C GLN A 56 -3.52 1.37 -11.62
N TYR A 57 -2.91 0.24 -11.99
CA TYR A 57 -3.39 -1.09 -11.67
C TYR A 57 -2.20 -2.06 -11.56
N GLU A 58 -2.07 -2.76 -10.43
CA GLU A 58 -0.86 -3.54 -10.11
C GLU A 58 -0.67 -4.74 -11.07
N ARG A 59 -1.76 -5.46 -11.43
CA ARG A 59 -1.68 -6.58 -12.38
C ARG A 59 -1.51 -6.17 -13.84
N ALA A 60 -1.52 -4.87 -14.13
CA ALA A 60 -1.10 -4.38 -15.44
C ALA A 60 0.42 -4.36 -15.61
N GLU A 61 1.18 -4.45 -14.51
CA GLU A 61 2.64 -4.50 -14.55
C GLU A 61 3.24 -3.45 -15.52
N HIS A 62 3.78 -3.90 -16.65
CA HIS A 62 4.37 -3.03 -17.66
C HIS A 62 3.44 -2.74 -18.84
N GLU A 63 2.21 -3.28 -18.83
CA GLU A 63 1.26 -3.05 -19.91
C GLU A 63 0.80 -1.59 -19.99
N TRP A 64 0.11 -1.26 -21.06
CA TRP A 64 -0.30 0.11 -21.39
C TRP A 64 -1.40 0.69 -20.47
N ASN A 65 -2.19 -0.18 -19.81
CA ASN A 65 -3.34 0.20 -18.99
C ASN A 65 -2.96 0.51 -17.53
N THR A 66 -1.81 1.07 -17.32
CA THR A 66 -1.35 1.68 -16.07
C THR A 66 -0.33 2.77 -16.34
N ASP A 67 -0.44 3.92 -15.67
CA ASP A 67 0.51 5.01 -15.80
C ASP A 67 1.77 4.79 -14.93
N LEU A 68 1.66 3.98 -13.87
CA LEU A 68 2.75 3.65 -12.95
C LEU A 68 3.03 2.15 -12.98
N PHE A 69 4.25 1.77 -12.62
CA PHE A 69 4.57 0.39 -12.26
C PHE A 69 4.39 0.22 -10.74
N VAL A 70 3.47 -0.65 -10.35
CA VAL A 70 3.01 -0.74 -8.95
C VAL A 70 3.03 -2.19 -8.44
N PRO A 71 4.22 -2.77 -8.23
CA PRO A 71 4.35 -4.12 -7.71
C PRO A 71 3.99 -4.21 -6.23
N MET A 72 3.89 -5.45 -5.72
CA MET A 72 3.75 -5.77 -4.31
C MET A 72 5.00 -6.47 -3.80
N TYR A 73 5.48 -6.07 -2.63
CA TYR A 73 6.53 -6.76 -1.86
C TYR A 73 7.85 -7.02 -2.60
N ASP A 74 8.19 -6.18 -3.59
CA ASP A 74 9.55 -6.21 -4.15
C ASP A 74 10.58 -5.98 -3.05
N THR A 75 11.63 -6.77 -3.07
CA THR A 75 12.78 -6.59 -2.17
C THR A 75 13.57 -5.32 -2.52
N PRO A 76 14.36 -4.73 -1.60
CA PRO A 76 15.20 -3.57 -1.93
C PRO A 76 16.09 -3.80 -3.16
N ALA A 77 16.59 -5.02 -3.36
CA ALA A 77 17.38 -5.36 -4.55
C ALA A 77 16.57 -5.27 -5.86
N GLN A 78 15.32 -5.73 -5.85
CA GLN A 78 14.41 -5.62 -7.00
C GLN A 78 14.03 -4.17 -7.28
N VAL A 79 13.74 -3.38 -6.23
CA VAL A 79 13.48 -1.94 -6.31
C VAL A 79 14.65 -1.20 -6.96
N GLU A 80 15.88 -1.48 -6.50
CA GLU A 80 17.07 -0.86 -7.07
C GLU A 80 17.33 -1.32 -8.52
N ALA A 81 17.10 -2.58 -8.82
CA ALA A 81 17.21 -3.10 -10.18
C ALA A 81 16.25 -2.39 -11.14
N TYR A 82 14.99 -2.18 -10.73
CA TYR A 82 14.03 -1.40 -11.50
C TYR A 82 14.51 0.03 -11.74
N ALA A 83 14.98 0.70 -10.69
CA ALA A 83 15.44 2.09 -10.78
C ALA A 83 16.61 2.27 -11.76
N LYS A 84 17.52 1.30 -11.80
CA LYS A 84 18.72 1.32 -12.66
C LYS A 84 18.45 0.91 -14.11
N ASP A 85 17.33 0.24 -14.39
CA ASP A 85 17.02 -0.22 -15.76
C ASP A 85 16.54 0.97 -16.62
N PRO A 86 17.30 1.35 -17.67
CA PRO A 86 16.92 2.44 -18.55
C PRO A 86 15.68 2.14 -19.41
N LYS A 87 15.31 0.86 -19.54
CA LYS A 87 14.11 0.44 -20.27
C LYS A 87 12.83 0.65 -19.46
N ARG A 88 12.95 0.83 -18.15
CA ARG A 88 11.82 1.08 -17.24
C ARG A 88 11.57 2.58 -17.14
N THR A 89 10.49 3.03 -17.75
CA THR A 89 10.18 4.46 -17.88
C THR A 89 9.05 4.94 -16.98
N LYS A 90 8.22 4.02 -16.47
CA LYS A 90 7.11 4.38 -15.58
C LYS A 90 7.62 4.72 -14.19
N PRO A 91 7.01 5.71 -13.50
CA PRO A 91 7.24 5.91 -12.07
C PRO A 91 6.91 4.63 -11.29
N TYR A 92 7.70 4.33 -10.27
CA TYR A 92 7.58 3.14 -9.43
C TYR A 92 6.93 3.48 -8.10
N VAL A 93 5.91 2.72 -7.70
CA VAL A 93 5.29 2.78 -6.37
C VAL A 93 4.98 1.36 -5.94
N GLN A 94 5.44 0.90 -4.78
CA GLN A 94 4.93 -0.36 -4.24
C GLN A 94 3.52 -0.15 -3.70
N CYS A 95 2.51 -0.79 -4.30
CA CYS A 95 1.14 -0.67 -3.82
C CYS A 95 0.92 -1.41 -2.49
N GLU A 96 1.79 -2.35 -2.18
CA GLU A 96 1.93 -2.97 -0.85
C GLU A 96 3.39 -3.30 -0.58
N TYR A 97 3.88 -2.97 0.62
CA TYR A 97 5.19 -3.40 1.11
C TYR A 97 5.21 -3.39 2.64
N ALA A 98 6.31 -3.88 3.22
CA ALA A 98 6.54 -3.85 4.66
C ALA A 98 5.35 -4.40 5.46
N HIS A 99 4.85 -5.60 5.09
CA HIS A 99 3.73 -6.27 5.74
C HIS A 99 3.94 -6.34 7.26
N ALA A 100 3.09 -5.62 8.03
CA ALA A 100 3.34 -5.32 9.43
C ALA A 100 2.83 -6.39 10.42
N MET A 101 2.59 -7.62 9.97
CA MET A 101 2.14 -8.72 10.82
C MET A 101 3.26 -9.19 11.75
N GLY A 102 3.03 -9.13 13.06
CA GLY A 102 4.01 -9.56 14.05
C GLY A 102 5.31 -8.73 14.01
N ASN A 103 6.44 -9.40 13.87
CA ASN A 103 7.77 -8.77 13.81
C ASN A 103 8.37 -8.89 12.40
N SER A 104 7.68 -8.36 11.39
CA SER A 104 8.01 -8.59 9.97
C SER A 104 8.50 -7.37 9.20
N MET A 105 8.54 -6.18 9.78
CA MET A 105 8.90 -4.92 9.10
C MET A 105 10.42 -4.64 9.03
N GLY A 106 11.27 -5.64 9.11
CA GLY A 106 12.71 -5.45 8.98
C GLY A 106 13.11 -4.88 7.62
N GLY A 107 14.18 -4.08 7.58
CA GLY A 107 14.69 -3.51 6.35
C GLY A 107 13.91 -2.30 5.81
N PHE A 108 13.06 -1.66 6.63
CA PHE A 108 12.25 -0.53 6.19
C PHE A 108 13.09 0.67 5.73
N LYS A 109 14.20 0.91 6.43
CA LYS A 109 15.14 1.98 6.07
C LYS A 109 15.75 1.79 4.68
N GLU A 110 16.09 0.57 4.31
CA GLU A 110 16.71 0.24 3.01
C GLU A 110 15.80 0.61 1.84
N TYR A 111 14.49 0.46 1.97
CA TYR A 111 13.53 0.93 0.96
C TYR A 111 13.56 2.45 0.85
N TRP A 112 13.55 3.16 1.97
CA TRP A 112 13.53 4.62 1.98
C TRP A 112 14.82 5.24 1.48
N ASP A 113 15.98 4.62 1.78
CA ASP A 113 17.27 5.03 1.19
C ASP A 113 17.24 4.96 -0.36
N LEU A 114 16.52 3.97 -0.91
CA LEU A 114 16.35 3.84 -2.36
C LEU A 114 15.32 4.86 -2.91
N PHE A 115 14.19 5.03 -2.24
CA PHE A 115 13.17 5.98 -2.65
C PHE A 115 13.71 7.42 -2.68
N GLU A 116 14.57 7.79 -1.75
CA GLU A 116 15.22 9.09 -1.71
C GLU A 116 16.36 9.22 -2.74
N LYS A 117 16.95 8.11 -3.17
CA LYS A 117 18.11 8.10 -4.07
C LYS A 117 17.75 8.22 -5.55
N TYR A 118 16.63 7.67 -5.96
CA TYR A 118 16.28 7.54 -7.37
C TYR A 118 14.94 8.25 -7.68
N ASP A 119 14.96 9.25 -8.54
CA ASP A 119 13.77 10.05 -8.93
C ASP A 119 12.62 9.22 -9.51
N LYS A 120 12.93 8.06 -10.08
CA LYS A 120 11.93 7.13 -10.63
C LYS A 120 11.09 6.47 -9.54
N LEU A 121 11.62 6.34 -8.33
CA LEU A 121 10.98 5.68 -7.19
C LEU A 121 10.18 6.72 -6.39
N GLN A 122 8.87 6.48 -6.23
CA GLN A 122 7.96 7.44 -5.60
C GLN A 122 7.54 7.01 -4.18
N GLY A 123 7.95 5.83 -3.74
CA GLY A 123 7.61 5.30 -2.41
C GLY A 123 6.77 4.03 -2.45
N GLY A 124 6.00 3.81 -1.39
CA GLY A 124 5.14 2.63 -1.25
C GLY A 124 4.09 2.80 -0.17
N PHE A 125 3.10 1.91 -0.17
CA PHE A 125 2.02 1.84 0.81
C PHE A 125 2.23 0.62 1.71
N ILE A 126 2.37 0.87 3.01
CA ILE A 126 2.55 -0.20 4.00
C ILE A 126 1.27 -1.02 4.12
N TRP A 127 1.39 -2.33 4.11
CA TRP A 127 0.28 -3.22 4.44
C TRP A 127 0.37 -3.68 5.91
N ASP A 128 -0.51 -3.19 6.86
CA ASP A 128 -1.39 -2.08 6.56
C ASP A 128 -1.35 -1.06 7.73
N PHE A 129 -2.34 -0.20 7.84
CA PHE A 129 -2.33 0.86 8.86
C PHE A 129 -2.90 0.40 10.19
N VAL A 130 -3.98 -0.38 10.19
CA VAL A 130 -4.74 -0.74 11.39
C VAL A 130 -5.00 -2.24 11.45
N ASP A 131 -4.67 -2.88 12.58
CA ASP A 131 -5.14 -4.25 12.84
C ASP A 131 -6.65 -4.36 12.63
N GLN A 132 -7.09 -5.31 11.79
CA GLN A 132 -8.49 -5.44 11.38
C GLN A 132 -9.31 -6.32 12.34
N GLY A 133 -8.89 -6.41 13.60
CA GLY A 133 -9.62 -7.13 14.65
C GLY A 133 -10.89 -6.42 15.07
N LEU A 134 -11.92 -7.20 15.40
CA LEU A 134 -13.20 -6.70 15.90
C LEU A 134 -13.28 -6.86 17.43
N LYS A 135 -13.64 -5.79 18.13
CA LYS A 135 -13.77 -5.82 19.59
C LYS A 135 -14.90 -6.76 20.00
N THR A 136 -14.60 -7.68 20.90
CA THR A 136 -15.58 -8.63 21.46
C THR A 136 -15.19 -9.02 22.88
N VAL A 137 -16.06 -9.80 23.57
CA VAL A 137 -15.79 -10.34 24.89
C VAL A 137 -15.74 -11.87 24.81
N LYS A 138 -14.63 -12.47 25.22
CA LYS A 138 -14.44 -13.91 25.30
C LYS A 138 -13.98 -14.30 26.70
N ASN A 139 -14.73 -15.19 27.36
CA ASN A 139 -14.45 -15.62 28.75
C ASN A 139 -14.34 -14.45 29.75
N GLY A 140 -15.22 -13.45 29.61
CA GLY A 140 -15.24 -12.27 30.48
C GLY A 140 -14.12 -11.25 30.24
N ARG A 141 -13.29 -11.43 29.20
CA ARG A 141 -12.21 -10.49 28.82
C ARG A 141 -12.50 -9.87 27.48
N GLU A 142 -12.25 -8.56 27.37
CA GLU A 142 -12.24 -7.88 26.09
C GLU A 142 -11.05 -8.36 25.26
N ILE A 143 -11.31 -8.69 24.00
CA ILE A 143 -10.30 -9.07 23.00
C ILE A 143 -10.63 -8.43 21.65
N TYR A 144 -9.64 -8.36 20.79
CA TYR A 144 -9.83 -8.11 19.36
C TYR A 144 -9.78 -9.44 18.61
N ALA A 145 -10.90 -9.85 18.06
CA ALA A 145 -11.10 -11.14 17.41
C ALA A 145 -11.10 -11.00 15.88
N TYR A 146 -10.83 -12.08 15.18
CA TYR A 146 -10.80 -12.15 13.72
C TYR A 146 -11.51 -13.41 13.21
N GLY A 147 -11.52 -13.63 11.90
CA GLY A 147 -12.35 -14.61 11.21
C GLY A 147 -12.57 -15.95 11.88
N GLY A 148 -11.54 -16.64 12.39
CA GLY A 148 -11.64 -17.93 13.07
C GLY A 148 -12.31 -17.89 14.46
N ASP A 149 -12.50 -16.71 15.03
CA ASP A 149 -13.18 -16.54 16.32
C ASP A 149 -14.70 -16.43 16.19
N PHE A 150 -15.21 -16.26 14.97
CA PHE A 150 -16.63 -16.10 14.67
C PHE A 150 -17.18 -17.30 13.87
N GLY A 151 -18.43 -17.61 14.10
CA GLY A 151 -19.11 -18.73 13.45
C GLY A 151 -18.89 -20.09 14.14
N PRO A 152 -19.46 -21.17 13.59
CA PRO A 152 -19.33 -22.52 14.14
C PRO A 152 -17.89 -23.04 13.99
N LYS A 153 -17.55 -24.06 14.82
CA LYS A 153 -16.26 -24.75 14.75
C LYS A 153 -15.98 -25.26 13.34
N GLY A 154 -14.80 -24.94 12.79
CA GLY A 154 -14.41 -25.36 11.44
C GLY A 154 -14.76 -24.32 10.34
N THR A 155 -15.29 -23.14 10.70
CA THR A 155 -15.41 -22.03 9.75
C THR A 155 -14.03 -21.71 9.15
N PRO A 156 -13.87 -21.67 7.82
CA PRO A 156 -12.62 -21.32 7.19
C PRO A 156 -12.14 -19.93 7.63
N SER A 157 -10.83 -19.78 7.86
CA SER A 157 -10.23 -18.53 8.34
C SER A 157 -8.74 -18.50 8.03
N ASP A 158 -8.24 -17.32 7.70
CA ASP A 158 -6.81 -17.05 7.59
C ASP A 158 -6.14 -16.74 8.95
N ASN A 159 -6.81 -17.10 10.04
CA ASN A 159 -6.34 -16.90 11.42
C ASN A 159 -6.00 -15.41 11.69
N ASN A 160 -4.77 -15.13 12.17
CA ASN A 160 -4.32 -13.79 12.53
C ASN A 160 -3.82 -12.97 11.34
N PHE A 161 -4.06 -13.37 10.09
CA PHE A 161 -3.58 -12.66 8.90
C PHE A 161 -4.08 -11.20 8.82
N LEU A 162 -5.19 -10.89 9.46
CA LEU A 162 -5.77 -9.54 9.53
C LEU A 162 -5.12 -8.65 10.62
N MET A 163 -4.20 -9.18 11.43
CA MET A 163 -3.51 -8.44 12.50
C MET A 163 -2.13 -7.98 12.00
N ASN A 164 -2.13 -7.01 11.10
CA ASN A 164 -0.98 -6.55 10.33
C ASN A 164 -0.87 -5.02 10.29
N GLY A 165 -1.44 -4.33 11.28
CA GLY A 165 -1.46 -2.88 11.34
C GLY A 165 -0.20 -2.27 11.95
N LEU A 166 0.11 -1.03 11.54
CA LEU A 166 1.04 -0.14 12.25
C LEU A 166 0.49 0.25 13.62
N VAL A 167 -0.82 0.24 13.76
CA VAL A 167 -1.53 0.44 15.02
C VAL A 167 -2.48 -0.72 15.28
N GLN A 168 -2.76 -0.97 16.55
CA GLN A 168 -3.73 -1.97 16.97
C GLN A 168 -5.17 -1.58 16.56
N ALA A 169 -6.12 -2.49 16.72
CA ALA A 169 -7.53 -2.25 16.38
C ALA A 169 -8.16 -1.09 17.16
N ASP A 170 -7.67 -0.80 18.36
CA ASP A 170 -8.07 0.37 19.17
C ASP A 170 -7.27 1.65 18.88
N ARG A 171 -6.37 1.59 17.89
CA ARG A 171 -5.46 2.67 17.46
C ARG A 171 -4.26 2.89 18.37
N THR A 172 -4.02 2.05 19.38
CA THR A 172 -2.74 2.10 20.12
C THR A 172 -1.58 1.74 19.18
N PRO A 173 -0.44 2.46 19.28
CA PRO A 173 0.73 2.19 18.43
C PRO A 173 1.30 0.78 18.62
N ASN A 174 1.58 0.08 17.54
CA ASN A 174 2.47 -1.07 17.57
C ASN A 174 3.94 -0.61 17.56
N PRO A 175 4.90 -1.38 18.09
CA PRO A 175 6.29 -0.94 18.25
C PRO A 175 6.94 -0.42 16.96
N HIS A 176 6.64 -1.04 15.83
CA HIS A 176 7.24 -0.71 14.54
C HIS A 176 6.77 0.64 13.94
N ILE A 177 5.69 1.25 14.43
CA ILE A 177 5.28 2.58 13.94
C ILE A 177 6.31 3.66 14.30
N HIS A 178 7.06 3.48 15.38
CA HIS A 178 8.10 4.43 15.77
C HIS A 178 9.27 4.42 14.78
N GLU A 179 9.62 3.26 14.24
CA GLU A 179 10.60 3.14 13.16
C GLU A 179 10.11 3.83 11.89
N VAL A 180 8.84 3.60 11.51
CA VAL A 180 8.22 4.27 10.37
C VAL A 180 8.26 5.79 10.54
N ALA A 181 7.83 6.30 11.69
CA ALA A 181 7.84 7.73 11.97
C ALA A 181 9.25 8.34 11.92
N HIS A 182 10.26 7.61 12.41
CA HIS A 182 11.65 8.06 12.38
C HIS A 182 12.20 8.10 10.94
N ILE A 183 11.93 7.09 10.13
CA ILE A 183 12.46 7.00 8.77
C ILE A 183 11.74 7.97 7.82
N GLN A 184 10.44 8.14 7.97
CA GLN A 184 9.61 9.01 7.12
C GLN A 184 9.61 10.50 7.56
N GLN A 185 10.36 10.88 8.60
CA GLN A 185 10.41 12.28 9.02
C GLN A 185 11.00 13.19 7.92
N ASP A 186 10.39 14.36 7.73
CA ASP A 186 10.82 15.33 6.72
C ASP A 186 12.14 16.04 7.10
N VAL A 187 12.42 16.17 8.40
CA VAL A 187 13.62 16.85 8.92
C VAL A 187 14.59 15.81 9.47
N LYS A 188 15.77 15.75 8.87
CA LYS A 188 16.83 14.82 9.26
C LYS A 188 18.02 15.61 9.85
N PHE A 189 18.60 15.09 10.93
CA PHE A 189 19.76 15.67 11.57
C PHE A 189 21.00 14.83 11.26
N TYR A 190 22.04 15.48 10.73
CA TYR A 190 23.32 14.85 10.44
C TYR A 190 24.39 15.49 11.32
N GLY A 191 25.03 14.71 12.18
CA GLY A 191 26.18 15.17 12.98
C GLY A 191 27.50 14.84 12.28
N ASN A 192 28.27 15.87 11.94
CA ASN A 192 29.61 15.69 11.38
C ASN A 192 30.70 15.48 12.45
N ASP A 193 30.44 15.81 13.71
CA ASP A 193 31.37 15.63 14.81
C ASP A 193 30.62 15.33 16.12
N LEU A 194 30.47 14.05 16.42
CA LEU A 194 29.79 13.57 17.65
C LEU A 194 30.59 13.85 18.94
N LYS A 195 31.83 14.38 18.83
CA LYS A 195 32.66 14.76 19.99
C LYS A 195 32.35 16.17 20.51
N LYS A 196 31.70 17.00 19.74
CA LYS A 196 31.23 18.32 20.18
C LYS A 196 29.82 18.20 20.76
N ARG A 197 29.67 18.30 22.08
CA ARG A 197 28.36 18.51 22.70
C ARG A 197 27.78 19.80 22.16
N ILE A 198 26.62 19.74 21.51
CA ILE A 198 25.77 20.90 21.31
C ILE A 198 25.06 21.10 22.65
N ILE A 199 25.37 22.20 23.32
CA ILE A 199 24.67 22.66 24.54
C ILE A 199 23.48 23.47 24.07
#